data_15a86930c183f74650510b6dbe5aabf9
#
_entry.id   15a86930c183f74650510b6dbe5aabf9
#
_cell.length_a   1.000
_cell.length_b   1.000
_cell.length_c   1.000
_cell.angle_alpha   90.00
_cell.angle_beta   90.00
_cell.angle_gamma   90.00
#
_symmetry.space_group_name_H-M   'P 1'
#
loop_
_entity.id
_entity.type
_entity.pdbx_description
1 polymer ?
#
loop_
_entity_poly.entity_id
_entity_poly.type
_entity_poly.pdbx_seq_one_letter_code
_entity_poly.pdbx_strand_id
1 'polypeptide(L)'
;MKVMKNVMVVGFDTRNIVCSAKKAGYTVHSIDAFRDFDLQKCAESSERFECENPQEFKEMAPAFIRKRLETLEGPKIEALVPGSGLEGLEYRDFPCPVLASRPEAVREASDKARFAKRLEKLGFPHPCTYSPEEMDSIEFPVMVKPATGGGGILNRVARNRTELQALLEELMGMGIKEKKIIVQEFLEGVPASVSVLSTGKEALAVAVNEQLIGTPWLSGLPFAYCGNITPFETPFAEEMETVSEALVLEYGLMGSNGVDFLLTKNGPVALELNPRFQGSLDTVELATGLNLFKAHVRCFSGELPEKPRTKQFAARGVLYSDRELFIDEERMKVILRENTVDIPNAGDVAGPDGPLTSILASASSREEALDALKAGAIRIKTAFGMEKSC
;
A
#
# COMPACT_ATOMS: atom_id res chain seq x y z
N MET A 1 -22.72 23.43 0.43
CA MET A 1 -21.43 23.27 1.16
C MET A 1 -20.33 24.01 0.37
N LYS A 2 -19.41 24.71 1.06
CA LYS A 2 -18.21 25.29 0.42
C LYS A 2 -17.38 24.12 -0.14
N VAL A 3 -17.06 24.17 -1.41
CA VAL A 3 -16.23 23.11 -2.03
C VAL A 3 -14.83 23.22 -1.44
N MET A 4 -14.38 22.19 -0.74
CA MET A 4 -13.00 22.06 -0.25
C MET A 4 -12.05 22.13 -1.44
N LYS A 5 -11.00 22.92 -1.34
CA LYS A 5 -10.01 23.11 -2.42
C LYS A 5 -8.58 22.84 -1.98
N ASN A 6 -8.20 23.27 -0.76
CA ASN A 6 -6.83 23.17 -0.27
C ASN A 6 -6.70 22.00 0.69
N VAL A 7 -5.91 21.00 0.34
CA VAL A 7 -5.69 19.80 1.15
C VAL A 7 -4.18 19.58 1.36
N MET A 8 -3.86 18.98 2.50
CA MET A 8 -2.51 18.48 2.75
C MET A 8 -2.54 16.95 2.78
N VAL A 9 -1.71 16.32 1.97
CA VAL A 9 -1.51 14.87 1.95
C VAL A 9 -0.20 14.56 2.66
N VAL A 10 -0.21 13.68 3.62
CA VAL A 10 0.96 13.34 4.45
C VAL A 10 1.11 11.84 4.58
N GLY A 11 2.33 11.33 4.49
CA GLY A 11 2.60 9.89 4.60
C GLY A 11 4.03 9.55 4.22
N PHE A 12 4.43 8.31 4.42
CA PHE A 12 5.76 7.84 4.05
C PHE A 12 5.96 7.84 2.51
N ASP A 13 4.93 7.43 1.77
CA ASP A 13 4.83 7.51 0.31
C ASP A 13 3.44 8.06 -0.06
N THR A 14 3.39 9.19 -0.76
CA THR A 14 2.14 9.90 -1.06
C THR A 14 1.95 10.28 -2.52
N ARG A 15 2.90 10.00 -3.41
CA ARG A 15 2.87 10.45 -4.80
C ARG A 15 1.55 10.11 -5.50
N ASN A 16 1.07 8.86 -5.39
CA ASN A 16 -0.17 8.43 -6.03
C ASN A 16 -1.40 9.19 -5.51
N ILE A 17 -1.47 9.46 -4.19
CA ILE A 17 -2.56 10.20 -3.55
C ILE A 17 -2.54 11.67 -4.00
N VAL A 18 -1.35 12.30 -3.99
CA VAL A 18 -1.14 13.70 -4.39
C VAL A 18 -1.54 13.91 -5.86
N CYS A 19 -1.09 13.03 -6.75
CA CYS A 19 -1.41 13.13 -8.17
C CYS A 19 -2.89 12.86 -8.45
N SER A 20 -3.54 11.94 -7.72
CA SER A 20 -4.99 11.73 -7.78
C SER A 20 -5.76 12.97 -7.32
N ALA A 21 -5.35 13.58 -6.21
CA ALA A 21 -5.96 14.81 -5.70
C ALA A 21 -5.83 15.97 -6.68
N LYS A 22 -4.66 16.15 -7.30
CA LYS A 22 -4.45 17.17 -8.36
C LYS A 22 -5.37 16.94 -9.55
N LYS A 23 -5.49 15.69 -10.04
CA LYS A 23 -6.42 15.34 -11.12
C LYS A 23 -7.89 15.64 -10.77
N ALA A 24 -8.24 15.54 -9.48
CA ALA A 24 -9.57 15.89 -8.97
C ALA A 24 -9.80 17.41 -8.83
N GLY A 25 -8.80 18.26 -9.10
CA GLY A 25 -8.88 19.70 -9.06
C GLY A 25 -8.61 20.33 -7.68
N TYR A 26 -7.97 19.59 -6.77
CA TYR A 26 -7.52 20.13 -5.48
C TYR A 26 -6.18 20.86 -5.63
N THR A 27 -5.98 21.89 -4.82
CA THR A 27 -4.66 22.45 -4.51
C THR A 27 -4.05 21.59 -3.40
N VAL A 28 -2.95 20.91 -3.70
CA VAL A 28 -2.40 19.86 -2.83
C VAL A 28 -1.05 20.30 -2.29
N HIS A 29 -0.92 20.25 -0.96
CA HIS A 29 0.35 20.38 -0.26
C HIS A 29 0.76 18.98 0.22
N SER A 30 2.05 18.64 0.23
CA SER A 30 2.49 17.31 0.64
C SER A 30 3.69 17.35 1.59
N ILE A 31 3.71 16.39 2.53
CA ILE A 31 4.86 16.03 3.34
C ILE A 31 5.03 14.53 3.22
N ASP A 32 6.16 14.08 2.64
CA ASP A 32 6.47 12.66 2.53
C ASP A 32 7.98 12.39 2.60
N ALA A 33 8.38 11.10 2.69
CA ALA A 33 9.79 10.74 2.86
C ALA A 33 10.60 10.79 1.55
N PHE A 34 9.98 10.63 0.40
CA PHE A 34 10.67 10.56 -0.89
C PHE A 34 10.70 11.89 -1.63
N ARG A 35 9.58 12.61 -1.63
CA ARG A 35 9.40 13.83 -2.40
C ARG A 35 9.74 13.63 -3.87
N ASP A 36 9.20 12.56 -4.46
CA ASP A 36 9.46 12.14 -5.83
C ASP A 36 9.29 13.28 -6.84
N PHE A 37 10.05 13.20 -7.94
CA PHE A 37 10.05 14.23 -8.98
C PHE A 37 8.64 14.45 -9.59
N ASP A 38 7.88 13.39 -9.80
CA ASP A 38 6.50 13.48 -10.32
C ASP A 38 5.50 13.93 -9.24
N LEU A 39 5.72 13.63 -7.96
CA LEU A 39 4.96 14.21 -6.86
C LEU A 39 5.07 15.74 -6.87
N GLN A 40 6.30 16.26 -7.00
CA GLN A 40 6.54 17.72 -7.01
C GLN A 40 5.80 18.43 -8.15
N LYS A 41 5.55 17.76 -9.28
CA LYS A 41 4.76 18.31 -10.39
C LYS A 41 3.25 18.31 -10.12
N CYS A 42 2.79 17.43 -9.24
CA CYS A 42 1.39 17.35 -8.84
C CYS A 42 1.05 18.29 -7.69
N ALA A 43 1.98 18.54 -6.77
CA ALA A 43 1.76 19.35 -5.59
C ALA A 43 1.96 20.85 -5.85
N GLU A 44 1.20 21.69 -5.14
CA GLU A 44 1.46 23.16 -5.05
C GLU A 44 2.73 23.42 -4.23
N SER A 45 2.91 22.68 -3.13
CA SER A 45 4.14 22.61 -2.37
C SER A 45 4.37 21.20 -1.85
N SER A 46 5.63 20.80 -1.80
CA SER A 46 6.03 19.49 -1.28
C SER A 46 7.25 19.63 -0.39
N GLU A 47 7.25 18.94 0.72
CA GLU A 47 8.34 18.95 1.69
C GLU A 47 8.77 17.50 1.96
N ARG A 48 10.08 17.25 1.91
CA ARG A 48 10.66 15.95 2.27
C ARG A 48 10.83 15.89 3.78
N PHE A 49 10.33 14.83 4.39
CA PHE A 49 10.60 14.52 5.77
C PHE A 49 11.75 13.49 5.83
N GLU A 50 12.91 13.93 6.29
CA GLU A 50 14.08 13.05 6.39
C GLU A 50 13.88 12.02 7.50
N CYS A 51 13.90 10.75 7.12
CA CYS A 51 13.81 9.60 8.02
C CYS A 51 14.43 8.37 7.36
N GLU A 52 14.90 7.44 8.18
CA GLU A 52 15.55 6.22 7.69
C GLU A 52 14.56 5.12 7.31
N ASN A 53 13.38 5.12 7.96
CA ASN A 53 12.41 4.05 7.78
C ASN A 53 10.98 4.49 8.15
N PRO A 54 9.93 3.71 7.76
CA PRO A 54 8.54 4.06 8.05
C PRO A 54 8.20 4.17 9.55
N GLN A 55 8.92 3.47 10.42
CA GLN A 55 8.68 3.52 11.86
C GLN A 55 9.11 4.87 12.44
N GLU A 56 10.29 5.36 12.05
CA GLU A 56 10.77 6.69 12.43
C GLU A 56 9.85 7.78 11.89
N PHE A 57 9.40 7.66 10.65
CA PHE A 57 8.40 8.56 10.08
C PHE A 57 7.15 8.62 10.96
N LYS A 58 6.62 7.47 11.35
CA LYS A 58 5.42 7.35 12.19
C LYS A 58 5.57 8.04 13.55
N GLU A 59 6.74 7.96 14.14
CA GLU A 59 7.03 8.52 15.46
C GLU A 59 7.25 10.04 15.43
N MET A 60 7.96 10.55 14.44
CA MET A 60 8.45 11.93 14.41
C MET A 60 7.61 12.87 13.53
N ALA A 61 7.08 12.40 12.42
CA ALA A 61 6.33 13.24 11.47
C ALA A 61 5.09 13.92 12.07
N PRO A 62 4.32 13.34 13.00
CA PRO A 62 3.12 13.98 13.54
C PRO A 62 3.37 15.36 14.17
N ALA A 63 4.46 15.52 14.91
CA ALA A 63 4.83 16.80 15.50
C ALA A 63 5.25 17.83 14.44
N PHE A 64 6.00 17.38 13.45
CA PHE A 64 6.43 18.19 12.31
C PHE A 64 5.24 18.66 11.48
N ILE A 65 4.31 17.77 11.14
CA ILE A 65 3.10 18.08 10.37
C ILE A 65 2.24 19.12 11.09
N ARG A 66 2.01 18.99 12.42
CA ARG A 66 1.26 19.96 13.21
C ARG A 66 1.90 21.35 13.13
N LYS A 67 3.21 21.43 13.39
CA LYS A 67 3.96 22.69 13.29
C LYS A 67 3.84 23.30 11.90
N ARG A 68 3.91 22.47 10.85
CA ARG A 68 3.82 22.94 9.46
C ARG A 68 2.43 23.48 9.12
N LEU A 69 1.37 22.84 9.58
CA LEU A 69 -0.01 23.33 9.41
C LEU A 69 -0.25 24.69 10.07
N GLU A 70 0.44 24.98 11.19
CA GLU A 70 0.35 26.27 11.89
C GLU A 70 1.16 27.38 11.20
N THR A 71 2.27 27.04 10.54
CA THR A 71 3.25 27.98 9.98
C THR A 71 3.18 28.12 8.47
N LEU A 72 2.36 27.33 7.76
CA LEU A 72 2.23 27.40 6.33
C LEU A 72 1.62 28.75 5.93
N GLU A 73 2.38 29.52 5.15
CA GLU A 73 1.90 30.76 4.56
C GLU A 73 0.98 30.45 3.37
N GLY A 74 -0.08 31.27 3.21
CA GLY A 74 -1.01 31.13 2.09
C GLY A 74 -2.42 30.70 2.49
N PRO A 75 -3.20 30.11 1.56
CA PRO A 75 -4.56 29.65 1.85
C PRO A 75 -4.57 28.58 2.91
N LYS A 76 -5.51 28.69 3.86
CA LYS A 76 -5.67 27.74 4.96
C LYS A 76 -5.89 26.33 4.40
N ILE A 77 -5.18 25.33 4.94
CA ILE A 77 -5.44 23.91 4.70
C ILE A 77 -6.83 23.56 5.26
N GLU A 78 -7.70 23.06 4.41
CA GLU A 78 -9.10 22.76 4.73
C GLU A 78 -9.27 21.33 5.25
N ALA A 79 -8.36 20.40 4.85
CA ALA A 79 -8.29 19.06 5.40
C ALA A 79 -6.90 18.43 5.25
N LEU A 80 -6.59 17.51 6.16
CA LEU A 80 -5.44 16.61 6.13
C LEU A 80 -5.88 15.22 5.66
N VAL A 81 -5.12 14.60 4.76
CA VAL A 81 -5.35 13.23 4.29
C VAL A 81 -4.09 12.41 4.57
N PRO A 82 -4.11 11.49 5.54
CA PRO A 82 -2.97 10.63 5.83
C PRO A 82 -2.87 9.48 4.82
N GLY A 83 -1.65 9.21 4.37
CA GLY A 83 -1.26 8.05 3.58
C GLY A 83 -0.58 6.97 4.42
N SER A 84 0.27 6.16 3.76
CA SER A 84 1.03 5.08 4.39
C SER A 84 1.98 5.60 5.50
N GLY A 85 2.23 4.78 6.51
CA GLY A 85 3.10 5.10 7.65
C GLY A 85 2.46 5.95 8.75
N LEU A 86 1.24 6.46 8.53
CA LEU A 86 0.50 7.24 9.53
C LEU A 86 -0.81 6.57 9.97
N GLU A 87 -0.94 5.28 9.75
CA GLU A 87 -2.09 4.50 10.18
C GLU A 87 -2.25 4.57 11.70
N GLY A 88 -3.45 4.94 12.14
CA GLY A 88 -3.79 5.10 13.56
C GLY A 88 -3.17 6.34 14.22
N LEU A 89 -2.75 7.34 13.43
CA LEU A 89 -2.33 8.65 13.91
C LEU A 89 -3.41 9.27 14.81
N GLU A 90 -3.01 9.76 15.98
CA GLU A 90 -3.89 10.58 16.81
C GLU A 90 -3.95 12.00 16.24
N TYR A 91 -5.15 12.42 15.86
CA TYR A 91 -5.33 13.69 15.13
C TYR A 91 -6.22 14.72 15.84
N ARG A 92 -6.57 14.49 17.14
CA ARG A 92 -7.42 15.42 17.91
C ARG A 92 -6.85 16.83 17.98
N ASP A 93 -5.52 16.93 18.02
CA ASP A 93 -4.79 18.20 18.17
C ASP A 93 -4.40 18.84 16.83
N PHE A 94 -4.91 18.33 15.70
CA PHE A 94 -4.63 18.94 14.40
C PHE A 94 -5.57 20.13 14.14
N PRO A 95 -5.06 21.24 13.54
CA PRO A 95 -5.83 22.49 13.39
C PRO A 95 -6.86 22.44 12.25
N CYS A 96 -7.00 21.30 11.57
CA CYS A 96 -7.95 21.07 10.49
C CYS A 96 -8.56 19.67 10.57
N PRO A 97 -9.72 19.42 9.94
CA PRO A 97 -10.28 18.08 9.81
C PRO A 97 -9.29 17.10 9.21
N VAL A 98 -9.26 15.88 9.71
CA VAL A 98 -8.48 14.77 9.15
C VAL A 98 -9.43 13.78 8.49
N LEU A 99 -9.23 13.53 7.20
CA LEU A 99 -10.04 12.59 6.43
C LEU A 99 -9.43 11.20 6.54
N ALA A 100 -9.69 10.55 7.66
CA ALA A 100 -9.24 9.20 7.99
C ALA A 100 -10.25 8.50 8.89
N SER A 101 -10.17 7.18 8.97
CA SER A 101 -10.92 6.38 9.94
C SER A 101 -10.43 6.70 11.37
N ARG A 102 -11.29 6.43 12.37
CA ARG A 102 -10.92 6.66 13.78
C ARG A 102 -9.67 5.86 14.15
N PRO A 103 -8.72 6.46 14.89
CA PRO A 103 -7.43 5.83 15.21
C PRO A 103 -7.56 4.47 15.88
N GLU A 104 -8.54 4.29 16.75
CA GLU A 104 -8.82 3.02 17.43
C GLU A 104 -9.20 1.94 16.42
N ALA A 105 -10.11 2.23 15.50
CA ALA A 105 -10.55 1.30 14.45
C ALA A 105 -9.40 0.92 13.53
N VAL A 106 -8.56 1.90 13.18
CA VAL A 106 -7.37 1.66 12.35
C VAL A 106 -6.38 0.74 13.06
N ARG A 107 -6.09 0.97 14.36
CA ARG A 107 -5.18 0.11 15.12
C ARG A 107 -5.71 -1.32 15.29
N GLU A 108 -7.01 -1.50 15.45
CA GLU A 108 -7.63 -2.82 15.52
C GLU A 108 -7.56 -3.55 14.17
N ALA A 109 -7.87 -2.85 13.08
CA ALA A 109 -7.88 -3.40 11.72
C ALA A 109 -6.48 -3.74 11.20
N SER A 110 -5.46 -2.90 11.51
CA SER A 110 -4.10 -3.04 11.00
C SER A 110 -3.22 -4.04 11.79
N ASP A 111 -3.66 -4.52 12.96
CA ASP A 111 -2.96 -5.54 13.73
C ASP A 111 -3.40 -6.94 13.25
N LYS A 112 -2.51 -7.64 12.54
CA LYS A 112 -2.80 -8.93 11.89
C LYS A 112 -3.27 -10.02 12.86
N ALA A 113 -2.78 -9.99 14.11
CA ALA A 113 -3.23 -10.96 15.13
C ALA A 113 -4.66 -10.68 15.59
N ARG A 114 -5.03 -9.40 15.76
CA ARG A 114 -6.40 -9.00 16.10
C ARG A 114 -7.34 -9.22 14.93
N PHE A 115 -6.88 -8.92 13.71
CA PHE A 115 -7.63 -9.15 12.49
C PHE A 115 -7.97 -10.64 12.31
N ALA A 116 -7.00 -11.56 12.46
CA ALA A 116 -7.23 -13.01 12.40
C ALA A 116 -8.30 -13.46 13.42
N LYS A 117 -8.21 -13.01 14.69
CA LYS A 117 -9.23 -13.29 15.70
C LYS A 117 -10.62 -12.74 15.35
N ARG A 118 -10.69 -11.62 14.64
CA ARG A 118 -11.96 -11.07 14.17
C ARG A 118 -12.53 -11.90 13.03
N LEU A 119 -11.70 -12.32 12.06
CA LEU A 119 -12.09 -13.20 10.96
C LEU A 119 -12.65 -14.53 11.49
N GLU A 120 -11.97 -15.14 12.48
CA GLU A 120 -12.43 -16.37 13.16
C GLU A 120 -13.85 -16.18 13.74
N LYS A 121 -14.07 -15.08 14.48
CA LYS A 121 -15.40 -14.77 15.06
C LYS A 121 -16.50 -14.55 14.03
N LEU A 122 -16.13 -14.03 12.86
CA LEU A 122 -17.07 -13.77 11.77
C LEU A 122 -17.26 -15.00 10.86
N GLY A 123 -16.46 -16.05 11.05
CA GLY A 123 -16.51 -17.26 10.24
C GLY A 123 -15.91 -17.09 8.84
N PHE A 124 -15.06 -16.06 8.62
CA PHE A 124 -14.38 -15.87 7.36
C PHE A 124 -13.09 -16.69 7.26
N PRO A 125 -12.77 -17.27 6.09
CA PRO A 125 -11.52 -17.99 5.89
C PRO A 125 -10.29 -17.09 6.13
N HIS A 126 -9.36 -17.57 6.95
CA HIS A 126 -8.12 -16.89 7.29
C HIS A 126 -7.02 -17.91 7.63
N PRO A 127 -5.72 -17.57 7.55
CA PRO A 127 -4.67 -18.48 7.96
C PRO A 127 -4.72 -18.72 9.47
N CYS A 128 -4.55 -19.95 9.90
CA CYS A 128 -4.39 -20.26 11.33
C CYS A 128 -3.25 -19.40 11.91
N THR A 129 -3.53 -18.69 13.00
CA THR A 129 -2.55 -17.83 13.69
C THR A 129 -2.26 -18.45 15.04
N TYR A 130 -1.02 -18.93 15.22
CA TYR A 130 -0.61 -19.65 16.42
C TYR A 130 -0.34 -18.68 17.57
N SER A 131 -0.90 -18.97 18.72
CA SER A 131 -0.57 -18.30 20.00
C SER A 131 0.73 -18.88 20.60
N PRO A 132 1.35 -18.18 21.58
CA PRO A 132 2.53 -18.73 22.27
C PRO A 132 2.32 -20.11 22.89
N GLU A 133 1.10 -20.41 23.33
CA GLU A 133 0.72 -21.70 23.94
C GLU A 133 0.61 -22.81 22.89
N GLU A 134 0.38 -22.46 21.63
CA GLU A 134 0.21 -23.39 20.51
C GLU A 134 1.51 -23.66 19.74
N MET A 135 2.62 -23.04 20.14
CA MET A 135 3.91 -23.17 19.45
C MET A 135 4.42 -24.61 19.37
N ASP A 136 3.99 -25.49 20.25
CA ASP A 136 4.35 -26.94 20.23
C ASP A 136 3.52 -27.74 19.22
N SER A 137 2.36 -27.27 18.83
CA SER A 137 1.42 -27.90 17.88
C SER A 137 1.53 -27.39 16.45
N ILE A 138 2.52 -26.52 16.14
CA ILE A 138 2.70 -25.92 14.81
C ILE A 138 2.88 -26.99 13.73
N GLU A 139 2.09 -26.88 12.68
CA GLU A 139 2.27 -27.61 11.42
C GLU A 139 3.08 -26.76 10.43
N PHE A 140 4.23 -27.28 9.99
CA PHE A 140 5.11 -26.58 9.05
C PHE A 140 4.74 -26.88 7.58
N PRO A 141 4.97 -25.94 6.64
CA PRO A 141 5.65 -24.64 6.82
C PRO A 141 4.74 -23.56 7.43
N VAL A 142 5.37 -22.56 8.07
CA VAL A 142 4.67 -21.40 8.62
C VAL A 142 5.26 -20.09 8.14
N MET A 143 4.42 -19.03 8.09
CA MET A 143 4.80 -17.66 7.84
C MET A 143 5.11 -16.95 9.15
N VAL A 144 6.29 -16.35 9.26
CA VAL A 144 6.74 -15.51 10.38
C VAL A 144 6.81 -14.07 9.92
N LYS A 145 6.11 -13.16 10.59
CA LYS A 145 6.02 -11.76 10.17
C LYS A 145 5.67 -10.81 11.32
N PRO A 146 5.96 -9.50 11.20
CA PRO A 146 5.47 -8.51 12.15
C PRO A 146 3.93 -8.44 12.16
N ALA A 147 3.33 -8.27 13.34
CA ALA A 147 1.89 -8.09 13.51
C ALA A 147 1.37 -6.81 12.87
N THR A 148 2.22 -5.78 12.73
CA THR A 148 1.90 -4.50 12.09
C THR A 148 2.96 -4.13 11.07
N GLY A 149 2.62 -3.28 10.11
CA GLY A 149 3.47 -2.91 8.98
C GLY A 149 2.99 -3.54 7.68
N GLY A 150 3.62 -3.21 6.56
CA GLY A 150 3.23 -3.63 5.21
C GLY A 150 4.42 -3.90 4.30
N GLY A 151 4.14 -4.10 3.00
CA GLY A 151 5.16 -4.29 1.97
C GLY A 151 5.80 -5.68 1.91
N GLY A 152 5.57 -6.56 2.88
CA GLY A 152 6.02 -7.95 2.86
C GLY A 152 7.53 -8.18 3.04
N ILE A 153 8.35 -7.13 3.15
CA ILE A 153 9.82 -7.21 3.18
C ILE A 153 10.34 -8.08 4.34
N LEU A 154 9.67 -8.02 5.48
CA LEU A 154 10.03 -8.77 6.70
C LEU A 154 9.33 -10.12 6.84
N ASN A 155 8.57 -10.55 5.84
CA ASN A 155 7.93 -11.86 5.85
C ASN A 155 8.96 -12.96 5.57
N ARG A 156 8.91 -14.05 6.35
CA ARG A 156 9.81 -15.19 6.25
C ARG A 156 9.00 -16.49 6.36
N VAL A 157 9.49 -17.55 5.73
CA VAL A 157 8.91 -18.90 5.84
C VAL A 157 9.83 -19.80 6.65
N ALA A 158 9.33 -20.39 7.72
CA ALA A 158 9.99 -21.45 8.44
C ALA A 158 9.42 -22.82 8.01
N ARG A 159 10.30 -23.77 7.69
CA ARG A 159 9.94 -25.12 7.26
C ARG A 159 10.06 -26.15 8.38
N ASN A 160 10.65 -25.74 9.49
CA ASN A 160 10.83 -26.56 10.67
C ASN A 160 11.09 -25.66 11.91
N ARG A 161 11.13 -26.29 13.09
CA ARG A 161 11.29 -25.58 14.37
C ARG A 161 12.63 -24.83 14.48
N THR A 162 13.70 -25.36 13.93
CA THR A 162 15.03 -24.72 13.97
C THR A 162 15.02 -23.43 13.14
N GLU A 163 14.44 -23.47 11.94
CA GLU A 163 14.27 -22.28 11.11
C GLU A 163 13.36 -21.24 11.80
N LEU A 164 12.26 -21.69 12.42
CA LEU A 164 11.36 -20.81 13.15
C LEU A 164 12.10 -20.05 14.26
N GLN A 165 12.88 -20.75 15.07
CA GLN A 165 13.64 -20.14 16.16
C GLN A 165 14.64 -19.10 15.63
N ALA A 166 15.40 -19.45 14.58
CA ALA A 166 16.35 -18.53 13.94
C ALA A 166 15.69 -17.27 13.40
N LEU A 167 14.50 -17.40 12.77
CA LEU A 167 13.74 -16.25 12.24
C LEU A 167 13.17 -15.36 13.34
N LEU A 168 12.72 -15.94 14.45
CA LEU A 168 12.29 -15.14 15.62
C LEU A 168 13.45 -14.34 16.18
N GLU A 169 14.64 -14.93 16.30
CA GLU A 169 15.87 -14.26 16.75
C GLU A 169 16.30 -13.17 15.76
N GLU A 170 16.23 -13.43 14.44
CA GLU A 170 16.51 -12.44 13.39
C GLU A 170 15.61 -11.20 13.55
N LEU A 171 14.28 -11.39 13.60
CA LEU A 171 13.34 -10.29 13.71
C LEU A 171 13.47 -9.52 15.04
N MET A 172 13.74 -10.23 16.14
CA MET A 172 14.03 -9.57 17.43
C MET A 172 15.33 -8.78 17.38
N GLY A 173 16.36 -9.28 16.69
CA GLY A 173 17.63 -8.59 16.44
C GLY A 173 17.45 -7.28 15.63
N MET A 174 16.41 -7.21 14.78
CA MET A 174 16.00 -5.99 14.08
C MET A 174 15.17 -5.03 14.97
N GLY A 175 15.02 -5.30 16.28
CA GLY A 175 14.30 -4.45 17.23
C GLY A 175 12.79 -4.72 17.31
N ILE A 176 12.27 -5.74 16.65
CA ILE A 176 10.85 -6.10 16.73
C ILE A 176 10.62 -6.87 18.02
N LYS A 177 9.73 -6.37 18.88
CA LYS A 177 9.40 -7.06 20.14
C LYS A 177 8.73 -8.41 19.84
N GLU A 178 9.11 -9.48 20.53
CA GLU A 178 8.57 -10.82 20.34
C GLU A 178 7.03 -10.87 20.25
N LYS A 179 6.34 -10.22 21.19
CA LYS A 179 4.87 -10.10 21.20
C LYS A 179 4.26 -9.34 19.99
N LYS A 180 5.09 -8.81 19.12
CA LYS A 180 4.73 -8.14 17.87
C LYS A 180 5.14 -8.95 16.65
N ILE A 181 5.61 -10.18 16.85
CA ILE A 181 5.83 -11.15 15.78
C ILE A 181 4.67 -12.15 15.83
N ILE A 182 4.12 -12.47 14.67
CA ILE A 182 3.09 -13.49 14.53
C ILE A 182 3.60 -14.66 13.70
N VAL A 183 3.14 -15.84 14.04
CA VAL A 183 3.37 -17.09 13.33
C VAL A 183 2.03 -17.55 12.79
N GLN A 184 1.95 -17.75 11.48
CA GLN A 184 0.73 -18.14 10.79
C GLN A 184 0.99 -19.36 9.89
N GLU A 185 -0.03 -20.15 9.66
CA GLU A 185 -0.05 -21.16 8.60
C GLU A 185 0.44 -20.53 7.28
N PHE A 186 1.34 -21.23 6.59
CA PHE A 186 1.78 -20.84 5.25
C PHE A 186 0.85 -21.46 4.21
N LEU A 187 0.15 -20.61 3.50
CA LEU A 187 -0.77 -21.01 2.44
C LEU A 187 -0.18 -20.69 1.07
N GLU A 188 -0.45 -21.54 0.09
CA GLU A 188 -0.15 -21.30 -1.32
C GLU A 188 -1.39 -20.82 -2.06
N GLY A 189 -1.20 -19.85 -2.97
CA GLY A 189 -2.29 -19.31 -3.76
C GLY A 189 -1.85 -18.10 -4.58
N VAL A 190 -2.81 -17.47 -5.26
CA VAL A 190 -2.60 -16.25 -6.02
C VAL A 190 -2.88 -15.05 -5.11
N PRO A 191 -1.90 -14.17 -4.88
CA PRO A 191 -2.13 -12.96 -4.08
C PRO A 191 -3.08 -11.99 -4.80
N ALA A 192 -4.05 -11.48 -4.07
CA ALA A 192 -5.05 -10.57 -4.61
C ALA A 192 -5.44 -9.51 -3.56
N SER A 193 -6.08 -8.44 -4.01
CA SER A 193 -6.65 -7.44 -3.10
C SER A 193 -7.95 -6.88 -3.64
N VAL A 194 -8.77 -6.33 -2.75
CA VAL A 194 -9.97 -5.57 -3.10
C VAL A 194 -9.82 -4.14 -2.62
N SER A 195 -10.01 -3.19 -3.53
CA SER A 195 -10.09 -1.76 -3.20
C SER A 195 -11.51 -1.40 -2.82
N VAL A 196 -11.70 -0.81 -1.63
CA VAL A 196 -13.03 -0.53 -1.05
C VAL A 196 -13.13 0.93 -0.65
N LEU A 197 -14.27 1.55 -0.97
CA LEU A 197 -14.69 2.85 -0.45
C LEU A 197 -15.78 2.66 0.59
N SER A 198 -15.74 3.44 1.68
CA SER A 198 -16.74 3.35 2.72
C SER A 198 -17.10 4.69 3.35
N THR A 199 -18.37 4.86 3.67
CA THR A 199 -18.91 5.97 4.46
C THR A 199 -18.93 5.67 5.96
N GLY A 200 -18.49 4.47 6.37
CA GLY A 200 -18.67 3.93 7.72
C GLY A 200 -20.05 3.31 7.99
N LYS A 201 -21.00 3.47 7.06
CA LYS A 201 -22.35 2.87 7.10
C LYS A 201 -22.65 2.02 5.88
N GLU A 202 -22.07 2.39 4.76
CA GLU A 202 -22.16 1.69 3.49
C GLU A 202 -20.75 1.54 2.93
N ALA A 203 -20.49 0.45 2.24
CA ALA A 203 -19.22 0.16 1.58
C ALA A 203 -19.45 -0.24 0.13
N LEU A 204 -18.44 0.00 -0.71
CA LEU A 204 -18.45 -0.32 -2.12
C LEU A 204 -17.07 -0.86 -2.52
N ALA A 205 -17.00 -2.11 -2.92
CA ALA A 205 -15.85 -2.68 -3.60
C ALA A 205 -15.76 -2.10 -5.03
N VAL A 206 -14.67 -1.40 -5.31
CA VAL A 206 -14.49 -0.67 -6.58
C VAL A 206 -13.66 -1.44 -7.59
N ALA A 207 -12.76 -2.32 -7.14
CA ALA A 207 -11.96 -3.19 -8.00
C ALA A 207 -11.38 -4.36 -7.22
N VAL A 208 -11.25 -5.50 -7.90
CA VAL A 208 -10.43 -6.65 -7.48
C VAL A 208 -9.12 -6.58 -8.25
N ASN A 209 -8.00 -6.74 -7.56
CA ASN A 209 -6.66 -6.61 -8.12
C ASN A 209 -5.87 -7.91 -7.92
N GLU A 210 -5.16 -8.37 -8.93
CA GLU A 210 -4.08 -9.35 -8.77
C GLU A 210 -2.85 -8.65 -8.22
N GLN A 211 -2.23 -9.18 -7.16
CA GLN A 211 -1.00 -8.62 -6.62
C GLN A 211 0.23 -9.33 -7.18
N LEU A 212 1.25 -8.55 -7.51
CA LEU A 212 2.57 -9.04 -7.86
C LEU A 212 3.42 -9.06 -6.59
N ILE A 213 3.59 -10.25 -6.01
CA ILE A 213 4.34 -10.44 -4.77
C ILE A 213 5.60 -11.26 -5.08
N GLY A 214 6.76 -10.80 -4.58
CA GLY A 214 8.02 -11.51 -4.75
C GLY A 214 8.35 -11.82 -6.22
N THR A 215 7.98 -10.92 -7.12
CA THR A 215 8.12 -11.12 -8.56
C THR A 215 9.60 -11.00 -8.96
N PRO A 216 10.27 -12.07 -9.41
CA PRO A 216 11.75 -12.09 -9.51
C PRO A 216 12.34 -11.03 -10.46
N TRP A 217 11.64 -10.67 -11.53
CA TRP A 217 12.11 -9.64 -12.46
C TRP A 217 11.88 -8.20 -11.96
N LEU A 218 11.20 -8.00 -10.81
CA LEU A 218 11.01 -6.71 -10.12
C LEU A 218 11.81 -6.61 -8.83
N SER A 219 11.94 -7.71 -8.07
CA SER A 219 12.58 -7.72 -6.75
C SER A 219 13.29 -9.04 -6.48
N GLY A 220 14.39 -8.99 -5.71
CA GLY A 220 15.04 -10.18 -5.14
C GLY A 220 14.37 -10.69 -3.86
N LEU A 221 13.45 -9.93 -3.28
CA LEU A 221 12.77 -10.27 -2.03
C LEU A 221 11.52 -11.14 -2.28
N PRO A 222 11.40 -12.30 -1.65
CA PRO A 222 10.38 -13.32 -1.99
C PRO A 222 8.94 -12.92 -1.67
N PHE A 223 8.74 -11.95 -0.78
CA PHE A 223 7.41 -11.51 -0.34
C PHE A 223 7.20 -10.01 -0.49
N ALA A 224 8.11 -9.28 -1.13
CA ALA A 224 7.94 -7.85 -1.37
C ALA A 224 6.73 -7.59 -2.26
N TYR A 225 5.96 -6.56 -1.94
CA TYR A 225 4.93 -6.05 -2.83
C TYR A 225 5.60 -5.41 -4.04
N CYS A 226 5.43 -6.03 -5.19
CA CYS A 226 6.01 -5.60 -6.46
C CYS A 226 5.00 -4.92 -7.38
N GLY A 227 3.79 -4.65 -6.90
CA GLY A 227 2.74 -4.01 -7.71
C GLY A 227 1.49 -4.84 -7.86
N ASN A 228 0.69 -4.50 -8.88
CA ASN A 228 -0.59 -5.17 -9.11
C ASN A 228 -1.09 -4.99 -10.55
N ILE A 229 -2.08 -5.81 -10.92
CA ILE A 229 -2.84 -5.72 -12.17
C ILE A 229 -4.32 -5.57 -11.83
N THR A 230 -5.01 -4.63 -12.46
CA THR A 230 -6.44 -4.35 -12.31
C THR A 230 -7.12 -4.37 -13.68
N PRO A 231 -8.25 -5.07 -13.85
CA PRO A 231 -8.90 -5.95 -12.88
C PRO A 231 -8.21 -7.30 -12.73
N PHE A 232 -8.52 -8.01 -11.66
CA PHE A 232 -8.27 -9.44 -11.54
C PHE A 232 -9.55 -10.21 -11.85
N GLU A 233 -9.58 -10.84 -13.02
CA GLU A 233 -10.69 -11.67 -13.45
C GLU A 233 -10.60 -13.05 -12.79
N THR A 234 -11.48 -13.33 -11.86
CA THR A 234 -11.54 -14.59 -11.11
C THR A 234 -12.99 -14.95 -10.78
N PRO A 235 -13.36 -16.24 -10.75
CA PRO A 235 -14.70 -16.66 -10.33
C PRO A 235 -15.03 -16.30 -8.88
N PHE A 236 -14.04 -15.95 -8.06
CA PHE A 236 -14.21 -15.58 -6.67
C PHE A 236 -14.29 -14.06 -6.42
N ALA A 237 -14.37 -13.25 -7.49
CA ALA A 237 -14.37 -11.79 -7.35
C ALA A 237 -15.54 -11.28 -6.47
N GLU A 238 -16.75 -11.77 -6.70
CA GLU A 238 -17.95 -11.36 -5.94
C GLU A 238 -17.85 -11.75 -4.45
N GLU A 239 -17.29 -12.93 -4.15
CA GLU A 239 -17.06 -13.37 -2.78
C GLU A 239 -16.05 -12.46 -2.07
N MET A 240 -14.92 -12.15 -2.74
CA MET A 240 -13.89 -11.25 -2.21
C MET A 240 -14.45 -9.84 -1.98
N GLU A 241 -15.26 -9.31 -2.89
CA GLU A 241 -15.93 -8.02 -2.76
C GLU A 241 -16.85 -8.01 -1.53
N THR A 242 -17.73 -9.02 -1.41
CA THR A 242 -18.69 -9.14 -0.29
C THR A 242 -17.98 -9.22 1.06
N VAL A 243 -16.95 -10.06 1.18
CA VAL A 243 -16.15 -10.18 2.41
C VAL A 243 -15.48 -8.85 2.74
N SER A 244 -14.92 -8.16 1.72
CA SER A 244 -14.23 -6.89 1.92
C SER A 244 -15.16 -5.78 2.40
N GLU A 245 -16.34 -5.66 1.82
CA GLU A 245 -17.36 -4.69 2.25
C GLU A 245 -17.80 -4.97 3.69
N ALA A 246 -18.08 -6.23 4.03
CA ALA A 246 -18.45 -6.63 5.37
C ALA A 246 -17.37 -6.30 6.41
N LEU A 247 -16.10 -6.59 6.10
CA LEU A 247 -14.97 -6.30 6.98
C LEU A 247 -14.78 -4.80 7.22
N VAL A 248 -14.83 -4.00 6.16
CA VAL A 248 -14.68 -2.53 6.27
C VAL A 248 -15.80 -1.93 7.13
N LEU A 249 -17.03 -2.43 7.00
CA LEU A 249 -18.18 -2.01 7.81
C LEU A 249 -18.07 -2.48 9.25
N GLU A 250 -17.60 -3.71 9.50
CA GLU A 250 -17.41 -4.28 10.85
C GLU A 250 -16.49 -3.40 11.71
N TYR A 251 -15.45 -2.83 11.11
CA TYR A 251 -14.54 -1.90 11.79
C TYR A 251 -15.02 -0.43 11.75
N GLY A 252 -16.08 -0.12 11.02
CA GLY A 252 -16.58 1.24 10.84
C GLY A 252 -15.57 2.15 10.16
N LEU A 253 -14.81 1.62 9.19
CA LEU A 253 -13.80 2.37 8.46
C LEU A 253 -14.43 3.33 7.46
N MET A 254 -13.74 4.41 7.14
CA MET A 254 -14.19 5.47 6.24
C MET A 254 -13.17 5.73 5.13
N GLY A 255 -13.65 6.23 4.00
CA GLY A 255 -12.81 6.60 2.87
C GLY A 255 -12.29 5.38 2.10
N SER A 256 -11.06 5.47 1.59
CA SER A 256 -10.39 4.39 0.86
C SER A 256 -9.79 3.37 1.82
N ASN A 257 -10.04 2.09 1.54
CA ASN A 257 -9.57 0.94 2.29
C ASN A 257 -9.19 -0.19 1.31
N GLY A 258 -8.45 -1.18 1.76
CA GLY A 258 -8.15 -2.37 0.98
C GLY A 258 -8.08 -3.63 1.84
N VAL A 259 -8.52 -4.74 1.29
CA VAL A 259 -8.41 -6.07 1.91
C VAL A 259 -7.53 -6.94 1.04
N ASP A 260 -6.48 -7.51 1.63
CA ASP A 260 -5.57 -8.42 0.95
C ASP A 260 -6.01 -9.86 1.16
N PHE A 261 -5.96 -10.62 0.09
CA PHE A 261 -6.36 -12.03 0.03
C PHE A 261 -5.27 -12.91 -0.56
N LEU A 262 -5.35 -14.17 -0.23
CA LEU A 262 -4.70 -15.24 -0.96
C LEU A 262 -5.79 -16.13 -1.56
N LEU A 263 -5.81 -16.24 -2.88
CA LEU A 263 -6.76 -17.07 -3.59
C LEU A 263 -6.20 -18.49 -3.65
N THR A 264 -6.64 -19.34 -2.73
CA THR A 264 -6.25 -20.74 -2.63
C THR A 264 -7.12 -21.62 -3.52
N LYS A 265 -6.78 -22.91 -3.63
CA LYS A 265 -7.63 -23.92 -4.31
C LYS A 265 -9.01 -24.09 -3.64
N ASN A 266 -9.16 -23.69 -2.39
CA ASN A 266 -10.39 -23.81 -1.61
C ASN A 266 -11.18 -22.49 -1.56
N GLY A 267 -10.75 -21.43 -2.26
CA GLY A 267 -11.36 -20.12 -2.25
C GLY A 267 -10.48 -19.03 -1.65
N PRO A 268 -11.02 -17.80 -1.53
CA PRO A 268 -10.28 -16.66 -1.01
C PRO A 268 -10.11 -16.73 0.51
N VAL A 269 -8.90 -16.43 0.95
CA VAL A 269 -8.50 -16.37 2.36
C VAL A 269 -8.04 -14.95 2.67
N ALA A 270 -8.70 -14.26 3.60
CA ALA A 270 -8.36 -12.90 3.97
C ALA A 270 -7.09 -12.85 4.83
N LEU A 271 -6.14 -11.99 4.46
CA LEU A 271 -4.82 -11.89 5.09
C LEU A 271 -4.62 -10.63 5.92
N GLU A 272 -5.11 -9.48 5.42
CA GLU A 272 -4.85 -8.16 5.99
C GLU A 272 -5.92 -7.16 5.57
N LEU A 273 -6.24 -6.23 6.47
CA LEU A 273 -7.08 -5.08 6.19
C LEU A 273 -6.25 -3.80 6.30
N ASN A 274 -6.25 -3.03 5.22
CA ASN A 274 -5.49 -1.80 5.05
C ASN A 274 -6.41 -0.58 5.09
N PRO A 275 -6.59 0.12 6.23
CA PRO A 275 -7.51 1.25 6.37
C PRO A 275 -6.90 2.56 5.85
N ARG A 276 -6.48 2.58 4.60
CA ARG A 276 -5.80 3.68 3.90
C ARG A 276 -5.86 3.51 2.39
N PHE A 277 -5.38 4.50 1.65
CA PHE A 277 -5.08 4.32 0.23
C PHE A 277 -4.04 3.20 0.02
N GLN A 278 -4.26 2.37 -1.01
CA GLN A 278 -3.39 1.25 -1.35
C GLN A 278 -2.47 1.60 -2.51
N GLY A 279 -1.44 0.76 -2.71
CA GLY A 279 -0.56 0.82 -3.87
C GLY A 279 -1.27 0.60 -5.21
N SER A 280 -2.48 0.04 -5.19
CA SER A 280 -3.33 -0.17 -6.37
C SER A 280 -4.06 1.09 -6.87
N LEU A 281 -3.93 2.25 -6.20
CA LEU A 281 -4.64 3.48 -6.57
C LEU A 281 -4.49 3.82 -8.05
N ASP A 282 -3.25 3.83 -8.56
CA ASP A 282 -2.96 4.19 -9.95
C ASP A 282 -3.66 3.24 -10.94
N THR A 283 -3.57 1.92 -10.69
CA THR A 283 -4.16 0.92 -11.58
C THR A 283 -5.69 0.92 -11.55
N VAL A 284 -6.28 1.12 -10.37
CA VAL A 284 -7.74 1.26 -10.24
C VAL A 284 -8.24 2.49 -10.98
N GLU A 285 -7.58 3.66 -10.85
CA GLU A 285 -7.96 4.86 -11.60
C GLU A 285 -7.79 4.69 -13.11
N LEU A 286 -6.68 4.07 -13.55
CA LEU A 286 -6.44 3.81 -14.97
C LEU A 286 -7.43 2.81 -15.56
N ALA A 287 -7.75 1.75 -14.83
CA ALA A 287 -8.64 0.71 -15.30
C ALA A 287 -10.11 1.16 -15.36
N THR A 288 -10.54 1.97 -14.40
CA THR A 288 -11.96 2.32 -14.23
C THR A 288 -12.30 3.75 -14.67
N GLY A 289 -11.34 4.67 -14.56
CA GLY A 289 -11.56 6.11 -14.72
C GLY A 289 -12.20 6.78 -13.50
N LEU A 290 -12.40 6.06 -12.38
CA LEU A 290 -12.85 6.63 -11.12
C LEU A 290 -11.68 7.34 -10.44
N ASN A 291 -11.83 8.62 -10.09
CA ASN A 291 -10.84 9.30 -9.27
C ASN A 291 -11.04 8.93 -7.79
N LEU A 292 -10.11 8.15 -7.23
CA LEU A 292 -10.23 7.60 -5.88
C LEU A 292 -10.07 8.66 -4.78
N PHE A 293 -9.27 9.70 -5.01
CA PHE A 293 -9.14 10.79 -4.03
C PHE A 293 -10.47 11.53 -3.87
N LYS A 294 -11.09 11.91 -4.99
CA LYS A 294 -12.41 12.57 -4.96
C LYS A 294 -13.47 11.70 -4.30
N ALA A 295 -13.48 10.41 -4.62
CA ALA A 295 -14.40 9.46 -4.02
C ALA A 295 -14.16 9.29 -2.50
N HIS A 296 -12.88 9.20 -2.09
CA HIS A 296 -12.49 9.18 -0.66
C HIS A 296 -13.03 10.40 0.09
N VAL A 297 -12.84 11.60 -0.42
CA VAL A 297 -13.36 12.83 0.20
C VAL A 297 -14.88 12.80 0.33
N ARG A 298 -15.59 12.33 -0.69
CA ARG A 298 -17.06 12.22 -0.68
C ARG A 298 -17.59 11.23 0.35
N CYS A 299 -16.84 10.18 0.64
CA CYS A 299 -17.22 9.23 1.70
C CYS A 299 -17.41 9.91 3.06
N PHE A 300 -16.62 10.95 3.38
CA PHE A 300 -16.77 11.73 4.62
C PHE A 300 -17.99 12.66 4.62
N SER A 301 -18.65 12.82 3.47
CA SER A 301 -19.95 13.47 3.35
C SER A 301 -21.11 12.48 3.24
N GLY A 302 -20.85 11.19 3.43
CA GLY A 302 -21.83 10.11 3.36
C GLY A 302 -22.20 9.71 1.94
N GLU A 303 -21.33 9.93 0.94
CA GLU A 303 -21.63 9.66 -0.45
C GLU A 303 -20.64 8.63 -1.03
N LEU A 304 -21.16 7.53 -1.57
CA LEU A 304 -20.42 6.58 -2.40
C LEU A 304 -20.62 6.89 -3.89
N PRO A 305 -19.64 6.62 -4.75
CA PRO A 305 -19.84 6.65 -6.19
C PRO A 305 -20.70 5.46 -6.64
N GLU A 306 -21.20 5.51 -7.87
CA GLU A 306 -21.66 4.29 -8.53
C GLU A 306 -20.52 3.31 -8.74
N LYS A 307 -20.79 1.99 -8.71
CA LYS A 307 -19.78 0.95 -8.96
C LYS A 307 -19.18 1.16 -10.37
N PRO A 308 -17.87 1.43 -10.46
CA PRO A 308 -17.27 1.72 -11.75
C PRO A 308 -17.22 0.47 -12.62
N ARG A 309 -17.27 0.67 -13.94
CA ARG A 309 -16.99 -0.40 -14.90
C ARG A 309 -15.53 -0.36 -15.32
N THR A 310 -14.91 -1.50 -15.39
CA THR A 310 -13.57 -1.64 -15.97
C THR A 310 -13.61 -1.33 -17.46
N LYS A 311 -12.62 -0.56 -17.95
CA LYS A 311 -12.49 -0.12 -19.34
C LYS A 311 -11.30 -0.77 -20.03
N GLN A 312 -10.29 -1.13 -19.26
CA GLN A 312 -9.02 -1.71 -19.74
C GLN A 312 -8.30 -2.39 -18.56
N PHE A 313 -7.30 -3.19 -18.86
CA PHE A 313 -6.34 -3.65 -17.87
C PHE A 313 -5.29 -2.59 -17.62
N ALA A 314 -4.91 -2.43 -16.35
CA ALA A 314 -3.84 -1.57 -15.92
C ALA A 314 -2.91 -2.33 -14.98
N ALA A 315 -1.61 -2.18 -15.16
CA ALA A 315 -0.57 -2.84 -14.36
C ALA A 315 0.39 -1.80 -13.79
N ARG A 316 0.84 -2.00 -12.55
CA ARG A 316 1.93 -1.29 -11.91
C ARG A 316 2.98 -2.29 -11.46
N GLY A 317 4.24 -2.00 -11.73
CA GLY A 317 5.37 -2.77 -11.22
C GLY A 317 6.35 -1.87 -10.50
N VAL A 318 6.61 -2.15 -9.23
CA VAL A 318 7.65 -1.50 -8.43
C VAL A 318 8.97 -2.21 -8.71
N LEU A 319 9.91 -1.52 -9.31
CA LEU A 319 11.26 -2.02 -9.57
C LEU A 319 12.14 -1.75 -8.35
N TYR A 320 12.72 -2.81 -7.78
CA TYR A 320 13.65 -2.73 -6.67
C TYR A 320 15.09 -2.79 -7.18
N SER A 321 15.99 -2.09 -6.50
CA SER A 321 17.41 -2.13 -6.80
C SER A 321 18.05 -3.42 -6.26
N ASP A 322 18.97 -4.02 -7.03
CA ASP A 322 19.79 -5.16 -6.60
C ASP A 322 21.06 -4.75 -5.83
N ARG A 323 21.34 -3.45 -5.75
CA ARG A 323 22.51 -2.84 -5.09
C ARG A 323 22.24 -1.38 -4.78
N GLU A 324 23.20 -0.73 -4.13
CA GLU A 324 23.18 0.73 -4.00
C GLU A 324 23.36 1.40 -5.36
N LEU A 325 22.45 2.29 -5.71
CA LEU A 325 22.43 3.03 -6.97
C LEU A 325 22.27 4.55 -6.70
N PHE A 326 23.28 5.31 -7.09
CA PHE A 326 23.19 6.77 -7.14
C PHE A 326 22.46 7.19 -8.41
N ILE A 327 21.44 8.04 -8.30
CA ILE A 327 20.63 8.52 -9.41
C ILE A 327 21.23 9.82 -9.94
N ASP A 328 22.00 9.73 -11.00
CA ASP A 328 22.48 10.89 -11.74
C ASP A 328 21.45 11.35 -12.79
N GLU A 329 21.74 12.48 -13.47
CA GLU A 329 20.85 13.02 -14.49
C GLU A 329 20.64 12.08 -15.68
N GLU A 330 21.64 11.27 -16.06
CA GLU A 330 21.53 10.34 -17.18
C GLU A 330 20.61 9.16 -16.82
N ARG A 331 20.73 8.61 -15.62
CA ARG A 331 19.83 7.58 -15.10
C ARG A 331 18.41 8.10 -14.95
N MET A 332 18.25 9.32 -14.45
CA MET A 332 16.93 9.95 -14.37
C MET A 332 16.30 10.12 -15.75
N LYS A 333 17.06 10.50 -16.77
CA LYS A 333 16.57 10.59 -18.17
C LYS A 333 16.10 9.22 -18.70
N VAL A 334 16.75 8.15 -18.31
CA VAL A 334 16.31 6.79 -18.68
C VAL A 334 14.95 6.49 -18.07
N ILE A 335 14.79 6.73 -16.77
CA ILE A 335 13.51 6.54 -16.08
C ILE A 335 12.40 7.37 -16.75
N LEU A 336 12.65 8.64 -17.03
CA LEU A 336 11.68 9.57 -17.64
C LEU A 336 11.26 9.22 -19.08
N ARG A 337 12.01 8.37 -19.78
CA ARG A 337 11.64 7.89 -21.13
C ARG A 337 10.64 6.75 -21.10
N GLU A 338 10.53 6.08 -19.97
CA GLU A 338 9.55 5.01 -19.75
C GLU A 338 8.25 5.58 -19.17
N ASN A 339 7.20 4.78 -19.19
CA ASN A 339 5.94 5.16 -18.53
C ASN A 339 6.06 4.89 -17.01
N THR A 340 6.79 5.75 -16.32
CA THR A 340 7.16 5.59 -14.90
C THR A 340 6.45 6.60 -14.01
N VAL A 341 6.32 6.20 -12.76
CA VAL A 341 5.88 7.00 -11.62
C VAL A 341 6.76 6.67 -10.41
N ASP A 342 6.63 7.38 -9.31
CA ASP A 342 7.54 7.28 -8.17
C ASP A 342 8.99 7.51 -8.65
N ILE A 343 9.19 8.62 -9.33
CA ILE A 343 10.43 8.94 -10.02
C ILE A 343 11.40 9.60 -9.04
N PRO A 344 12.56 8.98 -8.75
CA PRO A 344 13.55 9.57 -7.84
C PRO A 344 14.12 10.87 -8.41
N ASN A 345 14.62 11.75 -7.54
CA ASN A 345 15.32 12.95 -7.98
C ASN A 345 16.77 12.65 -8.36
N ALA A 346 17.36 13.47 -9.21
CA ALA A 346 18.80 13.46 -9.39
C ALA A 346 19.49 13.81 -8.05
N GLY A 347 20.44 12.97 -7.64
CA GLY A 347 21.12 13.04 -6.34
C GLY A 347 20.58 12.05 -5.30
N ASP A 348 19.42 11.44 -5.52
CA ASP A 348 18.90 10.39 -4.63
C ASP A 348 19.74 9.09 -4.75
N VAL A 349 19.67 8.28 -3.70
CA VAL A 349 20.31 6.96 -3.64
C VAL A 349 19.24 5.91 -3.37
N ALA A 350 19.12 4.95 -4.27
CA ALA A 350 18.32 3.75 -4.01
C ALA A 350 19.22 2.70 -3.34
N GLY A 351 18.89 2.27 -2.14
CA GLY A 351 19.63 1.22 -1.43
C GLY A 351 19.37 -0.18 -2.01
N PRO A 352 20.19 -1.18 -1.62
CA PRO A 352 19.93 -2.58 -1.95
C PRO A 352 18.53 -2.98 -1.44
N ASP A 353 17.79 -3.74 -2.27
CA ASP A 353 16.41 -4.14 -1.98
C ASP A 353 15.44 -2.96 -1.72
N GLY A 354 15.85 -1.72 -2.01
CA GLY A 354 15.01 -0.53 -1.96
C GLY A 354 14.24 -0.29 -3.25
N PRO A 355 13.05 0.35 -3.19
CA PRO A 355 12.31 0.72 -4.40
C PRO A 355 13.07 1.78 -5.20
N LEU A 356 13.20 1.58 -6.50
CA LEU A 356 13.87 2.49 -7.42
C LEU A 356 12.88 3.41 -8.14
N THR A 357 11.85 2.83 -8.71
CA THR A 357 10.77 3.53 -9.46
C THR A 357 9.65 2.54 -9.73
N SER A 358 8.48 3.04 -10.09
CA SER A 358 7.38 2.19 -10.55
C SER A 358 7.10 2.40 -12.03
N ILE A 359 6.72 1.34 -12.73
CA ILE A 359 6.34 1.35 -14.13
C ILE A 359 4.82 1.16 -14.20
N LEU A 360 4.15 1.93 -15.05
CA LEU A 360 2.73 1.78 -15.34
C LEU A 360 2.54 1.25 -16.77
N ALA A 361 1.55 0.38 -16.94
CA ALA A 361 1.11 -0.07 -18.26
C ALA A 361 -0.41 -0.16 -18.28
N SER A 362 -1.00 0.02 -19.46
CA SER A 362 -2.42 -0.25 -19.69
C SER A 362 -2.61 -0.85 -21.07
N ALA A 363 -3.53 -1.80 -21.20
CA ALA A 363 -3.77 -2.53 -22.44
C ALA A 363 -5.20 -3.11 -22.48
N SER A 364 -5.55 -3.75 -23.60
CA SER A 364 -6.84 -4.41 -23.78
C SER A 364 -6.93 -5.76 -23.08
N SER A 365 -5.79 -6.39 -22.76
CA SER A 365 -5.71 -7.65 -22.02
C SER A 365 -4.70 -7.58 -20.86
N ARG A 366 -4.85 -8.53 -19.93
CA ARG A 366 -3.93 -8.71 -18.79
C ARG A 366 -2.50 -9.01 -19.27
N GLU A 367 -2.38 -9.91 -20.25
CA GLU A 367 -1.12 -10.35 -20.81
C GLU A 367 -0.36 -9.19 -21.47
N GLU A 368 -1.05 -8.39 -22.28
CA GLU A 368 -0.44 -7.21 -22.93
C GLU A 368 0.02 -6.17 -21.90
N ALA A 369 -0.77 -5.92 -20.85
CA ALA A 369 -0.39 -5.01 -19.79
C ALA A 369 0.85 -5.52 -19.01
N LEU A 370 0.91 -6.82 -18.71
CA LEU A 370 2.04 -7.45 -18.04
C LEU A 370 3.30 -7.45 -18.91
N ASP A 371 3.17 -7.74 -20.21
CA ASP A 371 4.29 -7.74 -21.15
C ASP A 371 4.87 -6.34 -21.35
N ALA A 372 4.03 -5.31 -21.46
CA ALA A 372 4.46 -3.91 -21.50
C ALA A 372 5.21 -3.52 -20.23
N LEU A 373 4.72 -3.95 -19.06
CA LEU A 373 5.36 -3.73 -17.77
C LEU A 373 6.75 -4.37 -17.70
N LYS A 374 6.85 -5.66 -18.09
CA LYS A 374 8.13 -6.40 -18.15
C LYS A 374 9.13 -5.74 -19.10
N ALA A 375 8.67 -5.32 -20.27
CA ALA A 375 9.52 -4.66 -21.25
C ALA A 375 10.11 -3.36 -20.70
N GLY A 376 9.31 -2.54 -20.01
CA GLY A 376 9.79 -1.33 -19.32
C GLY A 376 10.83 -1.63 -18.26
N ALA A 377 10.57 -2.62 -17.39
CA ALA A 377 11.51 -3.06 -16.36
C ALA A 377 12.85 -3.53 -16.94
N ILE A 378 12.82 -4.33 -18.01
CA ILE A 378 14.04 -4.82 -18.67
C ILE A 378 14.85 -3.65 -19.23
N ARG A 379 14.22 -2.65 -19.86
CA ARG A 379 14.94 -1.49 -20.40
C ARG A 379 15.64 -0.68 -19.31
N ILE A 380 14.95 -0.42 -18.19
CA ILE A 380 15.54 0.29 -17.05
C ILE A 380 16.69 -0.53 -16.46
N LYS A 381 16.46 -1.81 -16.14
CA LYS A 381 17.50 -2.70 -15.60
C LYS A 381 18.74 -2.72 -16.49
N THR A 382 18.56 -2.88 -17.81
CA THR A 382 19.67 -2.91 -18.76
C THR A 382 20.46 -1.61 -18.77
N ALA A 383 19.77 -0.45 -18.77
CA ALA A 383 20.42 0.87 -18.76
C ALA A 383 21.16 1.15 -17.45
N PHE A 384 20.69 0.58 -16.34
CA PHE A 384 21.33 0.71 -15.02
C PHE A 384 22.40 -0.35 -14.75
N GLY A 385 22.58 -1.32 -15.67
CA GLY A 385 23.50 -2.44 -15.51
C GLY A 385 23.08 -3.37 -14.35
N MET A 386 21.80 -3.43 -14.01
CA MET A 386 21.25 -4.35 -13.02
C MET A 386 21.16 -5.76 -13.60
N GLU A 387 21.27 -6.79 -12.75
CA GLU A 387 21.19 -8.17 -13.19
C GLU A 387 19.86 -8.48 -13.88
N LYS A 388 19.93 -9.24 -14.97
CA LYS A 388 18.75 -9.83 -15.60
C LYS A 388 18.31 -11.01 -14.73
N SER A 389 17.35 -10.79 -13.86
CA SER A 389 16.63 -11.91 -13.24
C SER A 389 15.87 -12.63 -14.37
N CYS A 390 16.25 -13.86 -14.65
CA CYS A 390 15.60 -14.74 -15.64
C CYS A 390 14.20 -15.15 -15.19
#